data_7314ab4c6b5ab0a9a9f53bc872721cdf
#
_entry.id   7314ab4c6b5ab0a9a9f53bc872721cdf
#
_cell.length_a   1.000
_cell.length_b   1.000
_cell.length_c   1.000
_cell.angle_alpha   90.00
_cell.angle_beta   90.00
_cell.angle_gamma   90.00
#
_symmetry.space_group_name_H-M   'P 1'
#
loop_
_entity.id
_entity.type
_entity.pdbx_description
1 polymer ?
#
loop_
_entity_poly.entity_id
_entity_poly.type
_entity_poly.pdbx_seq_one_letter_code
_entity_poly.pdbx_strand_id
1 'polypeptide(L)'
;MRRTALPLLALLAAFSVPAARAADVPQVYVNDNELHYVGELDGAANGRLFALYDTLPEKPTVLSIRSRGGPVQHGMELGRWVRAHKLDIKVLEYCMSSCANYVFPAAQHKTVSNFAVIGLHGGPGSGQFAFDAATQKMFDAMPPEQRSAMMDGLKATIKEQGDKEAAYLKEIGVGADHTTLGQQARYQQRMRPDNVAGWTYSAADFARMGVGDIAVINPPWRPGANFKKLSFEVLAVP
;
A
#
# COMPACT_ATOMS: atom_id res chain seq x y z
N MET A 1 7.51 24.35 74.11
CA MET A 1 7.81 23.35 73.09
C MET A 1 7.00 23.66 71.83
N ARG A 2 7.62 24.35 70.86
CA ARG A 2 6.95 24.71 69.60
C ARG A 2 7.31 23.64 68.54
N ARG A 3 6.32 22.93 67.97
CA ARG A 3 6.48 21.98 66.90
C ARG A 3 6.36 22.74 65.57
N THR A 4 7.44 22.82 64.84
CA THR A 4 7.49 23.34 63.49
C THR A 4 7.06 22.23 62.53
N ALA A 5 5.96 22.46 61.78
CA ALA A 5 5.52 21.61 60.70
C ALA A 5 6.26 22.00 59.39
N LEU A 6 6.97 21.05 58.74
CA LEU A 6 7.50 21.22 57.43
C LEU A 6 6.37 20.98 56.38
N PRO A 7 6.28 21.79 55.32
CA PRO A 7 5.37 21.52 54.24
C PRO A 7 5.99 20.47 53.27
N LEU A 8 5.22 19.44 53.00
CA LEU A 8 5.52 18.41 51.99
C LEU A 8 5.30 19.02 50.61
N LEU A 9 6.39 19.31 49.89
CA LEU A 9 6.32 19.75 48.49
C LEU A 9 6.06 18.51 47.61
N ALA A 10 4.84 18.36 47.10
CA ALA A 10 4.50 17.33 46.11
C ALA A 10 5.07 17.72 44.73
N LEU A 11 6.10 17.00 44.27
CA LEU A 11 6.69 17.15 42.97
C LEU A 11 5.76 16.46 41.94
N LEU A 12 4.93 17.21 41.24
CA LEU A 12 4.16 16.75 40.09
C LEU A 12 5.12 16.55 38.91
N ALA A 13 5.56 15.30 38.70
CA ALA A 13 6.25 14.92 37.50
C ALA A 13 5.24 14.90 36.32
N ALA A 14 5.29 15.92 35.46
CA ALA A 14 4.55 15.94 34.22
C ALA A 14 5.16 14.89 33.28
N PHE A 15 4.51 13.75 33.14
CA PHE A 15 4.79 12.80 32.09
C PHE A 15 4.32 13.39 30.77
N SER A 16 5.26 13.94 29.99
CA SER A 16 5.02 14.30 28.60
C SER A 16 4.82 13.01 27.81
N VAL A 17 3.57 12.61 27.58
CA VAL A 17 3.24 11.58 26.61
C VAL A 17 3.63 12.15 25.23
N PRO A 18 4.54 11.52 24.48
CA PRO A 18 4.82 11.99 23.14
C PRO A 18 3.50 11.90 22.35
N ALA A 19 3.06 13.05 21.82
CA ALA A 19 1.89 13.10 20.94
C ALA A 19 2.15 12.11 19.78
N ALA A 20 1.40 11.03 19.73
CA ALA A 20 1.37 10.17 18.55
C ALA A 20 1.10 11.10 17.36
N ARG A 21 2.03 11.12 16.40
CA ARG A 21 1.90 11.91 15.19
C ARG A 21 0.59 11.46 14.54
N ALA A 22 -0.41 12.33 14.53
CA ALA A 22 -1.67 12.05 13.85
C ALA A 22 -1.32 11.61 12.44
N ALA A 23 -1.74 10.41 12.04
CA ALA A 23 -1.56 9.96 10.66
C ALA A 23 -2.18 11.04 9.77
N ASP A 24 -1.42 11.54 8.80
CA ASP A 24 -1.91 12.58 7.90
C ASP A 24 -3.18 12.04 7.22
N VAL A 25 -4.31 12.68 7.48
CA VAL A 25 -5.60 12.30 6.90
C VAL A 25 -5.49 12.36 5.38
N PRO A 26 -5.81 11.27 4.66
CA PRO A 26 -5.71 11.26 3.21
C PRO A 26 -6.58 12.36 2.60
N GLN A 27 -6.00 13.09 1.65
CA GLN A 27 -6.66 14.20 0.97
C GLN A 27 -7.22 13.72 -0.37
N VAL A 28 -8.45 14.13 -0.66
CA VAL A 28 -9.10 13.94 -1.95
C VAL A 28 -9.69 15.28 -2.42
N TYR A 29 -9.38 15.67 -3.64
CA TYR A 29 -9.81 16.95 -4.22
C TYR A 29 -9.78 16.91 -5.75
N VAL A 30 -10.31 17.94 -6.39
CA VAL A 30 -10.21 18.15 -7.84
C VAL A 30 -9.31 19.35 -8.09
N ASN A 31 -8.40 19.21 -9.04
CA ASN A 31 -7.60 20.31 -9.57
C ASN A 31 -7.32 20.05 -11.06
N ASP A 32 -7.39 21.09 -11.88
CA ASP A 32 -7.17 21.00 -13.34
C ASP A 32 -7.98 19.89 -14.03
N ASN A 33 -9.22 19.68 -13.60
CA ASN A 33 -10.12 18.63 -14.05
C ASN A 33 -9.57 17.20 -13.84
N GLU A 34 -8.65 17.01 -12.90
CA GLU A 34 -8.18 15.72 -12.43
C GLU A 34 -8.64 15.49 -10.99
N LEU A 35 -9.03 14.24 -10.68
CA LEU A 35 -9.19 13.80 -9.30
C LEU A 35 -7.82 13.59 -8.67
N HIS A 36 -7.65 14.01 -7.44
CA HIS A 36 -6.42 13.78 -6.67
C HIS A 36 -6.69 12.95 -5.43
N TYR A 37 -5.85 11.94 -5.22
CA TYR A 37 -5.81 11.12 -4.00
C TYR A 37 -4.39 11.16 -3.42
N VAL A 38 -4.23 11.75 -2.23
CA VAL A 38 -2.92 11.92 -1.58
C VAL A 38 -2.97 11.37 -0.16
N GLY A 39 -2.23 10.30 0.12
CA GLY A 39 -2.16 9.67 1.43
C GLY A 39 -2.36 8.16 1.38
N GLU A 40 -2.57 7.54 2.55
CA GLU A 40 -2.89 6.12 2.65
C GLU A 40 -4.28 5.82 2.07
N LEU A 41 -4.44 4.61 1.52
CA LEU A 41 -5.75 4.13 1.08
C LEU A 41 -6.56 3.74 2.31
N ASP A 42 -7.70 4.38 2.50
CA ASP A 42 -8.66 4.03 3.53
C ASP A 42 -10.10 4.17 3.02
N GLY A 43 -11.04 3.47 3.67
CA GLY A 43 -12.44 3.45 3.22
C GLY A 43 -13.12 4.82 3.34
N ALA A 44 -12.74 5.65 4.30
CA ALA A 44 -13.32 6.98 4.46
C ALA A 44 -12.85 7.92 3.34
N ALA A 45 -11.56 7.84 2.95
CA ALA A 45 -11.03 8.61 1.82
C ALA A 45 -11.61 8.14 0.49
N ASN A 46 -11.76 6.82 0.29
CA ASN A 46 -12.46 6.28 -0.87
C ASN A 46 -13.90 6.84 -0.96
N GLY A 47 -14.65 6.79 0.14
CA GLY A 47 -16.01 7.33 0.20
C GLY A 47 -16.07 8.83 -0.13
N ARG A 48 -15.11 9.62 0.38
CA ARG A 48 -15.03 11.06 0.03
C ARG A 48 -14.73 11.27 -1.45
N LEU A 49 -13.82 10.47 -2.03
CA LEU A 49 -13.49 10.55 -3.46
C LEU A 49 -14.71 10.23 -4.32
N PHE A 50 -15.44 9.17 -4.00
CA PHE A 50 -16.63 8.75 -4.74
C PHE A 50 -17.72 9.81 -4.66
N ALA A 51 -18.03 10.31 -3.45
CA ALA A 51 -19.00 11.37 -3.26
C ALA A 51 -18.60 12.66 -3.99
N LEU A 52 -17.32 13.04 -3.95
CA LEU A 52 -16.81 14.19 -4.67
C LEU A 52 -17.06 14.04 -6.19
N TYR A 53 -16.66 12.88 -6.75
CA TYR A 53 -16.88 12.61 -8.17
C TYR A 53 -18.36 12.73 -8.56
N ASP A 54 -19.27 12.18 -7.75
CA ASP A 54 -20.71 12.19 -8.03
C ASP A 54 -21.29 13.61 -8.07
N THR A 55 -20.74 14.57 -7.32
CA THR A 55 -21.20 15.95 -7.27
C THR A 55 -20.73 16.81 -8.46
N LEU A 56 -19.69 16.37 -9.18
CA LEU A 56 -19.10 17.19 -10.27
C LEU A 56 -20.00 17.19 -11.52
N PRO A 57 -20.28 18.35 -12.11
CA PRO A 57 -21.07 18.44 -13.35
C PRO A 57 -20.32 17.85 -14.54
N GLU A 58 -19.01 18.08 -14.63
CA GLU A 58 -18.12 17.45 -15.59
C GLU A 58 -17.26 16.43 -14.87
N LYS A 59 -17.31 15.17 -15.36
CA LYS A 59 -16.62 14.06 -14.70
C LYS A 59 -15.16 14.03 -15.13
N PRO A 60 -14.20 14.18 -14.20
CA PRO A 60 -12.79 13.94 -14.49
C PRO A 60 -12.56 12.52 -15.02
N THR A 61 -11.64 12.39 -15.96
CA THR A 61 -11.26 11.09 -16.55
C THR A 61 -9.93 10.58 -16.00
N VAL A 62 -9.24 11.37 -15.17
CA VAL A 62 -7.93 11.05 -14.62
C VAL A 62 -7.97 11.05 -13.10
N LEU A 63 -7.43 10.00 -12.49
CA LEU A 63 -7.08 9.94 -11.07
C LEU A 63 -5.56 10.12 -10.91
N SER A 64 -5.15 11.28 -10.43
CA SER A 64 -3.77 11.54 -10.01
C SER A 64 -3.58 11.02 -8.58
N ILE A 65 -2.73 10.03 -8.38
CA ILE A 65 -2.57 9.36 -7.09
C ILE A 65 -1.14 9.42 -6.57
N ARG A 66 -1.00 9.67 -5.26
CA ARG A 66 0.25 9.58 -4.50
C ARG A 66 -0.03 8.86 -3.20
N SER A 67 0.24 7.56 -3.16
CA SER A 67 -0.12 6.70 -2.03
C SER A 67 0.94 5.64 -1.72
N ARG A 68 1.17 5.40 -0.43
CA ARG A 68 1.94 4.25 0.04
C ARG A 68 1.15 2.95 0.10
N GLY A 69 -0.12 2.99 -0.29
CA GLY A 69 -1.04 1.88 -0.15
C GLY A 69 -1.88 2.00 1.12
N GLY A 70 -2.35 0.88 1.63
CA GLY A 70 -3.21 0.77 2.79
C GLY A 70 -3.83 -0.63 2.86
N PRO A 71 -4.91 -0.85 3.60
CA PRO A 71 -5.58 -2.14 3.66
C PRO A 71 -5.98 -2.68 2.29
N VAL A 72 -5.79 -3.99 2.08
CA VAL A 72 -6.04 -4.69 0.81
C VAL A 72 -7.43 -4.43 0.25
N GLN A 73 -8.46 -4.53 1.11
CA GLN A 73 -9.84 -4.32 0.71
C GLN A 73 -10.11 -2.92 0.15
N HIS A 74 -9.48 -1.87 0.71
CA HIS A 74 -9.67 -0.50 0.23
C HIS A 74 -8.91 -0.23 -1.08
N GLY A 75 -7.78 -0.92 -1.28
CA GLY A 75 -7.07 -0.91 -2.56
C GLY A 75 -7.90 -1.55 -3.68
N MET A 76 -8.47 -2.73 -3.43
CA MET A 76 -9.34 -3.42 -4.41
C MET A 76 -10.65 -2.64 -4.65
N GLU A 77 -11.24 -2.05 -3.61
CA GLU A 77 -12.42 -1.20 -3.74
C GLU A 77 -12.17 -0.02 -4.67
N LEU A 78 -11.10 0.75 -4.40
CA LEU A 78 -10.71 1.89 -5.25
C LEU A 78 -10.38 1.44 -6.67
N GLY A 79 -9.67 0.32 -6.83
CA GLY A 79 -9.34 -0.22 -8.14
C GLY A 79 -10.59 -0.60 -8.95
N ARG A 80 -11.59 -1.26 -8.34
CA ARG A 80 -12.87 -1.54 -9.02
C ARG A 80 -13.58 -0.27 -9.43
N TRP A 81 -13.57 0.74 -8.55
CA TRP A 81 -14.20 2.02 -8.85
C TRP A 81 -13.50 2.74 -10.02
N VAL A 82 -12.16 2.78 -10.04
CA VAL A 82 -11.35 3.31 -11.15
C VAL A 82 -11.73 2.60 -12.47
N ARG A 83 -11.79 1.27 -12.45
CA ARG A 83 -12.14 0.47 -13.62
C ARG A 83 -13.58 0.74 -14.09
N ALA A 84 -14.54 0.75 -13.17
CA ALA A 84 -15.96 0.97 -13.49
C ALA A 84 -16.21 2.34 -14.14
N HIS A 85 -15.47 3.36 -13.70
CA HIS A 85 -15.56 4.72 -14.24
C HIS A 85 -14.60 4.95 -15.42
N LYS A 86 -13.83 3.92 -15.83
CA LYS A 86 -12.86 3.99 -16.93
C LYS A 86 -11.85 5.13 -16.75
N LEU A 87 -11.42 5.35 -15.50
CA LEU A 87 -10.45 6.41 -15.22
C LEU A 87 -9.05 5.97 -15.64
N ASP A 88 -8.31 6.90 -16.19
CA ASP A 88 -6.87 6.81 -16.33
C ASP A 88 -6.21 7.10 -15.00
N ILE A 89 -5.01 6.56 -14.77
CA ILE A 89 -4.24 6.85 -13.56
C ILE A 89 -2.97 7.61 -13.89
N LYS A 90 -2.66 8.61 -13.05
CA LYS A 90 -1.44 9.41 -13.15
C LYS A 90 -0.64 9.27 -11.86
N VAL A 91 0.61 8.85 -11.96
CA VAL A 91 1.55 8.72 -10.84
C VAL A 91 2.78 9.55 -11.12
N LEU A 92 2.92 10.67 -10.41
CA LEU A 92 4.08 11.55 -10.57
C LEU A 92 5.22 11.22 -9.61
N GLU A 93 4.93 10.71 -8.42
CA GLU A 93 5.93 10.38 -7.40
C GLU A 93 5.95 8.90 -7.04
N TYR A 94 4.87 8.39 -6.45
CA TYR A 94 4.80 6.99 -6.04
C TYR A 94 3.36 6.47 -5.88
N CYS A 95 3.23 5.19 -6.17
CA CYS A 95 2.09 4.34 -5.87
C CYS A 95 2.64 3.00 -5.40
N MET A 96 2.47 2.67 -4.12
CA MET A 96 3.12 1.52 -3.48
C MET A 96 2.10 0.59 -2.81
N SER A 97 2.52 -0.67 -2.54
CA SER A 97 1.69 -1.64 -1.82
C SER A 97 0.32 -1.80 -2.48
N SER A 98 -0.77 -1.71 -1.74
CA SER A 98 -2.14 -1.86 -2.27
C SER A 98 -2.48 -0.87 -3.40
N CYS A 99 -1.81 0.30 -3.47
CA CYS A 99 -1.93 1.19 -4.63
C CYS A 99 -1.33 0.54 -5.88
N ALA A 100 -0.12 0.01 -5.80
CA ALA A 100 0.57 -0.66 -6.91
C ALA A 100 -0.06 -2.02 -7.24
N ASN A 101 -0.53 -2.73 -6.22
CA ASN A 101 -1.12 -4.04 -6.38
C ASN A 101 -2.50 -4.00 -7.08
N TYR A 102 -3.32 -2.97 -6.76
CA TYR A 102 -4.74 -3.03 -7.12
C TYR A 102 -5.24 -1.80 -7.86
N VAL A 103 -4.81 -0.58 -7.50
CA VAL A 103 -5.35 0.64 -8.11
C VAL A 103 -4.68 0.92 -9.46
N PHE A 104 -3.35 0.92 -9.48
CA PHE A 104 -2.57 1.17 -10.69
C PHE A 104 -2.91 0.21 -11.84
N PRO A 105 -2.98 -1.11 -11.63
CA PRO A 105 -3.28 -2.05 -12.71
C PRO A 105 -4.73 -2.00 -13.20
N ALA A 106 -5.66 -1.47 -12.40
CA ALA A 106 -7.09 -1.42 -12.76
C ALA A 106 -7.44 -0.35 -13.79
N ALA A 107 -6.62 0.70 -13.92
CA ALA A 107 -6.84 1.77 -14.90
C ALA A 107 -6.65 1.29 -16.34
N GLN A 108 -7.31 1.96 -17.31
CA GLN A 108 -7.12 1.68 -18.73
C GLN A 108 -5.76 2.19 -19.19
N HIS A 109 -5.51 3.49 -19.06
CA HIS A 109 -4.24 4.13 -19.39
C HIS A 109 -3.53 4.57 -18.12
N LYS A 110 -2.20 4.47 -18.14
CA LYS A 110 -1.36 4.82 -17.00
C LYS A 110 -0.31 5.81 -17.43
N THR A 111 -0.21 6.92 -16.73
CA THR A 111 0.85 7.91 -16.96
C THR A 111 1.75 7.98 -15.75
N VAL A 112 3.03 7.79 -15.95
CA VAL A 112 4.04 7.88 -14.88
C VAL A 112 5.10 8.93 -15.20
N SER A 113 5.63 9.63 -14.20
CA SER A 113 6.85 10.40 -14.41
C SER A 113 8.04 9.45 -14.58
N ASN A 114 9.13 9.92 -15.17
CA ASN A 114 10.34 9.11 -15.38
C ASN A 114 11.05 8.66 -14.08
N PHE A 115 10.67 9.23 -12.93
CA PHE A 115 11.18 8.87 -11.60
C PHE A 115 10.08 8.31 -10.69
N ALA A 116 8.86 8.14 -11.18
CA ALA A 116 7.78 7.59 -10.38
C ALA A 116 8.08 6.14 -9.95
N VAL A 117 7.75 5.82 -8.71
CA VAL A 117 7.91 4.48 -8.14
C VAL A 117 6.56 3.77 -8.09
N ILE A 118 6.44 2.67 -8.83
CA ILE A 118 5.34 1.71 -8.69
C ILE A 118 5.89 0.53 -7.90
N GLY A 119 5.69 0.54 -6.59
CA GLY A 119 6.41 -0.34 -5.66
C GLY A 119 5.53 -1.43 -5.07
N LEU A 120 5.92 -2.69 -5.28
CA LEU A 120 5.28 -3.87 -4.72
C LEU A 120 6.15 -4.44 -3.58
N HIS A 121 5.53 -5.03 -2.57
CA HIS A 121 6.25 -5.74 -1.51
C HIS A 121 5.58 -7.05 -1.11
N GLY A 122 4.54 -7.45 -1.81
CA GLY A 122 3.79 -8.68 -1.62
C GLY A 122 2.29 -8.45 -1.61
N GLY A 123 1.60 -9.59 -1.63
CA GLY A 123 0.15 -9.67 -1.50
C GLY A 123 -0.24 -10.92 -0.73
N PRO A 124 -1.49 -11.00 -0.23
CA PRO A 124 -1.98 -12.14 0.54
C PRO A 124 -1.96 -13.46 -0.25
N GLY A 125 -1.98 -13.39 -1.58
CA GLY A 125 -1.91 -14.58 -2.45
C GLY A 125 -0.65 -15.41 -2.30
N SER A 126 0.44 -14.86 -1.73
CA SER A 126 1.64 -15.66 -1.41
C SER A 126 1.45 -16.61 -0.22
N GLY A 127 0.44 -16.39 0.60
CA GLY A 127 0.27 -17.10 1.87
C GLY A 127 1.34 -16.80 2.92
N GLN A 128 2.29 -15.91 2.62
CA GLN A 128 3.39 -15.54 3.51
C GLN A 128 2.97 -14.40 4.44
N PHE A 129 3.41 -14.51 5.68
CA PHE A 129 3.29 -13.44 6.68
C PHE A 129 4.48 -13.46 7.62
N ALA A 130 4.76 -12.33 8.26
CA ALA A 130 5.73 -12.23 9.33
C ALA A 130 5.14 -11.37 10.45
N PHE A 131 5.39 -11.74 11.68
CA PHE A 131 5.10 -10.90 12.83
C PHE A 131 6.22 -9.87 13.00
N ASP A 132 5.87 -8.68 13.43
CA ASP A 132 6.84 -7.77 14.00
C ASP A 132 7.39 -8.34 15.33
N ALA A 133 8.52 -7.79 15.82
CA ALA A 133 9.20 -8.31 16.98
C ALA A 133 8.33 -8.31 18.27
N ALA A 134 7.43 -7.35 18.42
CA ALA A 134 6.55 -7.26 19.58
C ALA A 134 5.45 -8.32 19.51
N THR A 135 4.81 -8.46 18.35
CA THR A 135 3.80 -9.49 18.08
C THR A 135 4.39 -10.89 18.20
N GLN A 136 5.60 -11.13 17.67
CA GLN A 136 6.31 -12.40 17.80
C GLN A 136 6.54 -12.74 19.28
N LYS A 137 7.01 -11.78 20.08
CA LYS A 137 7.22 -12.00 21.52
C LYS A 137 5.92 -12.34 22.26
N MET A 138 4.82 -11.67 21.92
CA MET A 138 3.51 -11.98 22.51
C MET A 138 3.05 -13.38 22.10
N PHE A 139 3.22 -13.74 20.83
CA PHE A 139 2.88 -15.05 20.31
C PHE A 139 3.69 -16.17 20.99
N ASP A 140 5.00 -15.97 21.17
CA ASP A 140 5.89 -16.95 21.83
C ASP A 140 5.54 -17.16 23.31
N ALA A 141 4.99 -16.16 23.97
CA ALA A 141 4.55 -16.22 25.36
C ALA A 141 3.19 -16.91 25.56
N MET A 142 2.43 -17.17 24.48
CA MET A 142 1.12 -17.83 24.57
C MET A 142 1.25 -19.33 24.88
N PRO A 143 0.27 -19.93 25.59
CA PRO A 143 0.15 -21.38 25.72
C PRO A 143 0.07 -22.08 24.35
N PRO A 144 0.61 -23.31 24.19
CA PRO A 144 0.67 -24.00 22.90
C PRO A 144 -0.67 -24.13 22.18
N GLU A 145 -1.75 -24.42 22.91
CA GLU A 145 -3.10 -24.53 22.34
C GLU A 145 -3.61 -23.22 21.77
N GLN A 146 -3.38 -22.10 22.49
CA GLN A 146 -3.77 -20.76 22.02
C GLN A 146 -2.95 -20.36 20.80
N ARG A 147 -1.64 -20.66 20.77
CA ARG A 147 -0.81 -20.43 19.59
C ARG A 147 -1.31 -21.19 18.37
N SER A 148 -1.65 -22.47 18.53
CA SER A 148 -2.20 -23.29 17.44
C SER A 148 -3.49 -22.69 16.90
N ALA A 149 -4.45 -22.40 17.78
CA ALA A 149 -5.73 -21.81 17.38
C ALA A 149 -5.57 -20.45 16.69
N MET A 150 -4.66 -19.57 17.21
CA MET A 150 -4.34 -18.30 16.58
C MET A 150 -3.74 -18.48 15.19
N MET A 151 -2.79 -19.42 15.04
CA MET A 151 -2.16 -19.71 13.75
C MET A 151 -3.14 -20.25 12.73
N ASP A 152 -4.05 -21.13 13.14
CA ASP A 152 -5.08 -21.67 12.23
C ASP A 152 -6.05 -20.58 11.79
N GLY A 153 -6.48 -19.70 12.70
CA GLY A 153 -7.29 -18.53 12.36
C GLY A 153 -6.57 -17.57 11.40
N LEU A 154 -5.29 -17.30 11.65
CA LEU A 154 -4.47 -16.43 10.79
C LEU A 154 -4.31 -17.03 9.39
N LYS A 155 -3.99 -18.33 9.28
CA LYS A 155 -3.88 -19.04 8.00
C LYS A 155 -5.21 -18.99 7.22
N ALA A 156 -6.34 -19.22 7.91
CA ALA A 156 -7.65 -19.13 7.28
C ALA A 156 -7.94 -17.73 6.74
N THR A 157 -7.62 -16.69 7.52
CA THR A 157 -7.78 -15.29 7.10
C THR A 157 -6.89 -14.96 5.91
N ILE A 158 -5.61 -15.37 5.92
CA ILE A 158 -4.67 -15.13 4.81
C ILE A 158 -5.16 -15.84 3.55
N LYS A 159 -5.62 -17.08 3.68
CA LYS A 159 -6.19 -17.82 2.55
C LYS A 159 -7.40 -17.10 1.97
N GLU A 160 -8.34 -16.67 2.80
CA GLU A 160 -9.52 -15.91 2.36
C GLU A 160 -9.14 -14.62 1.61
N GLN A 161 -8.16 -13.87 2.14
CA GLN A 161 -7.67 -12.66 1.48
C GLN A 161 -6.95 -12.98 0.17
N GLY A 162 -6.18 -14.08 0.11
CA GLY A 162 -5.54 -14.56 -1.11
C GLY A 162 -6.55 -14.96 -2.18
N ASP A 163 -7.62 -15.66 -1.79
CA ASP A 163 -8.71 -16.02 -2.71
C ASP A 163 -9.41 -14.77 -3.27
N LYS A 164 -9.65 -13.76 -2.44
CA LYS A 164 -10.21 -12.46 -2.87
C LYS A 164 -9.28 -11.71 -3.81
N GLU A 165 -7.98 -11.70 -3.52
CA GLU A 165 -6.95 -11.10 -4.38
C GLU A 165 -6.92 -11.79 -5.75
N ALA A 166 -6.87 -13.12 -5.77
CA ALA A 166 -6.85 -13.90 -7.03
C ALA A 166 -8.12 -13.63 -7.88
N ALA A 167 -9.28 -13.55 -7.25
CA ALA A 167 -10.53 -13.22 -7.94
C ALA A 167 -10.47 -11.79 -8.50
N TYR A 168 -9.96 -10.84 -7.75
CA TYR A 168 -9.79 -9.45 -8.17
C TYR A 168 -8.82 -9.32 -9.35
N LEU A 169 -7.62 -9.91 -9.27
CA LEU A 169 -6.64 -9.86 -10.35
C LEU A 169 -7.20 -10.47 -11.65
N LYS A 170 -7.92 -11.59 -11.53
CA LYS A 170 -8.63 -12.18 -12.68
C LYS A 170 -9.70 -11.24 -13.25
N GLU A 171 -10.47 -10.56 -12.40
CA GLU A 171 -11.50 -9.58 -12.79
C GLU A 171 -10.92 -8.45 -13.63
N ILE A 172 -9.74 -7.94 -13.24
CA ILE A 172 -9.07 -6.84 -13.96
C ILE A 172 -8.14 -7.31 -15.09
N GLY A 173 -7.98 -8.62 -15.31
CA GLY A 173 -7.17 -9.19 -16.38
C GLY A 173 -5.67 -9.18 -16.10
N VAL A 174 -5.26 -9.19 -14.84
CA VAL A 174 -3.88 -9.15 -14.38
C VAL A 174 -3.40 -10.54 -13.94
N GLY A 175 -2.15 -10.88 -14.27
CA GLY A 175 -1.55 -12.17 -13.92
C GLY A 175 -1.49 -12.40 -12.40
N ALA A 176 -1.73 -13.64 -11.99
CA ALA A 176 -1.78 -14.01 -10.56
C ALA A 176 -0.47 -13.70 -9.80
N ASP A 177 0.67 -13.75 -10.47
CA ASP A 177 1.99 -13.49 -9.88
C ASP A 177 2.31 -11.99 -9.74
N HIS A 178 1.47 -11.09 -10.23
CA HIS A 178 1.72 -9.64 -10.21
C HIS A 178 2.12 -9.16 -8.81
N THR A 179 1.38 -9.55 -7.79
CA THR A 179 1.58 -9.10 -6.41
C THR A 179 2.55 -9.97 -5.61
N THR A 180 2.96 -11.13 -6.11
CA THR A 180 3.68 -12.14 -5.32
C THR A 180 5.02 -12.59 -5.90
N LEU A 181 5.37 -12.18 -7.14
CA LEU A 181 6.57 -12.64 -7.84
C LEU A 181 7.85 -12.47 -7.00
N GLY A 182 8.05 -11.30 -6.39
CA GLY A 182 9.24 -11.02 -5.57
C GLY A 182 9.31 -11.81 -4.25
N GLN A 183 8.21 -12.43 -3.84
CA GLN A 183 8.17 -13.30 -2.65
C GLN A 183 8.58 -14.75 -2.98
N GLN A 184 8.74 -15.11 -4.25
CA GLN A 184 9.22 -16.43 -4.64
C GLN A 184 10.67 -16.65 -4.19
N ALA A 185 11.03 -17.89 -3.84
CA ALA A 185 12.33 -18.27 -3.27
C ALA A 185 13.52 -17.75 -4.09
N ARG A 186 13.43 -17.77 -5.43
CA ARG A 186 14.47 -17.29 -6.36
C ARG A 186 14.81 -15.80 -6.23
N TYR A 187 13.91 -14.99 -5.65
CA TYR A 187 14.12 -13.55 -5.49
C TYR A 187 14.43 -13.13 -4.06
N GLN A 188 14.28 -14.03 -3.08
CA GLN A 188 14.43 -13.70 -1.66
C GLN A 188 15.80 -13.09 -1.29
N GLN A 189 16.88 -13.55 -1.94
CA GLN A 189 18.21 -12.96 -1.69
C GLN A 189 18.31 -11.50 -2.12
N ARG A 190 17.61 -11.10 -3.18
CA ARG A 190 17.57 -9.73 -3.69
C ARG A 190 16.73 -8.81 -2.80
N MET A 191 15.80 -9.37 -2.02
CA MET A 191 14.91 -8.64 -1.11
C MET A 191 15.48 -8.50 0.31
N ARG A 192 16.67 -9.07 0.61
CA ARG A 192 17.27 -9.07 1.95
C ARG A 192 17.95 -7.78 2.40
N PRO A 193 18.55 -6.93 1.53
CA PRO A 193 19.21 -5.72 2.00
C PRO A 193 18.21 -4.78 2.70
N ASP A 194 18.61 -4.21 3.83
CA ASP A 194 17.73 -3.36 4.69
C ASP A 194 17.14 -2.14 3.98
N ASN A 195 17.76 -1.72 2.88
CA ASN A 195 17.27 -0.60 2.07
C ASN A 195 16.36 -1.02 0.92
N VAL A 196 16.10 -2.34 0.72
CA VAL A 196 15.18 -2.83 -0.31
C VAL A 196 13.78 -2.91 0.28
N ALA A 197 12.90 -2.03 -0.20
CA ALA A 197 11.50 -1.96 0.25
C ALA A 197 10.57 -2.94 -0.47
N GLY A 198 11.05 -3.55 -1.56
CA GLY A 198 10.26 -4.46 -2.38
C GLY A 198 10.77 -4.48 -3.82
N TRP A 199 9.87 -4.67 -4.75
CA TRP A 199 10.21 -4.75 -6.18
C TRP A 199 9.27 -3.91 -7.04
N THR A 200 9.66 -3.78 -8.29
CA THR A 200 8.89 -3.19 -9.37
C THR A 200 9.19 -3.95 -10.67
N TYR A 201 8.57 -3.53 -11.75
CA TYR A 201 8.79 -4.11 -13.07
C TYR A 201 9.15 -3.01 -14.09
N SER A 202 9.79 -3.39 -15.19
CA SER A 202 9.85 -2.53 -16.35
C SER A 202 8.45 -2.38 -16.98
N ALA A 203 8.23 -1.36 -17.81
CA ALA A 203 6.96 -1.23 -18.54
C ALA A 203 6.63 -2.48 -19.38
N ALA A 204 7.65 -3.11 -19.97
CA ALA A 204 7.48 -4.34 -20.74
C ALA A 204 7.09 -5.53 -19.84
N ASP A 205 7.66 -5.63 -18.64
CA ASP A 205 7.33 -6.70 -17.70
C ASP A 205 5.96 -6.47 -17.05
N PHE A 206 5.58 -5.23 -16.76
CA PHE A 206 4.22 -4.90 -16.40
C PHE A 206 3.21 -5.36 -17.46
N ALA A 207 3.51 -5.10 -18.74
CA ALA A 207 2.64 -5.53 -19.84
C ALA A 207 2.52 -7.07 -19.92
N ARG A 208 3.59 -7.83 -19.66
CA ARG A 208 3.54 -9.30 -19.56
C ARG A 208 2.64 -9.79 -18.44
N MET A 209 2.52 -9.01 -17.37
CA MET A 209 1.59 -9.29 -16.25
C MET A 209 0.15 -8.83 -16.52
N GLY A 210 -0.15 -8.30 -17.69
CA GLY A 210 -1.47 -7.74 -18.03
C GLY A 210 -1.64 -6.28 -17.62
N VAL A 211 -0.59 -5.62 -17.15
CA VAL A 211 -0.60 -4.20 -16.75
C VAL A 211 0.05 -3.38 -17.88
N GLY A 212 -0.65 -3.28 -19.01
CA GLY A 212 -0.17 -2.55 -20.19
C GLY A 212 -0.51 -1.07 -20.17
N ASP A 213 -0.22 -0.42 -21.31
CA ASP A 213 -0.55 0.97 -21.60
C ASP A 213 0.02 1.97 -20.57
N ILE A 214 1.34 1.93 -20.43
CA ILE A 214 2.08 2.82 -19.53
C ILE A 214 2.82 3.87 -20.37
N ALA A 215 2.36 5.12 -20.32
CA ALA A 215 3.05 6.27 -20.88
C ALA A 215 4.00 6.89 -19.85
N VAL A 216 5.17 7.33 -20.29
CA VAL A 216 6.20 7.92 -19.43
C VAL A 216 6.39 9.39 -19.78
N ILE A 217 6.23 10.26 -18.79
CA ILE A 217 6.56 11.69 -18.92
C ILE A 217 8.09 11.82 -18.84
N ASN A 218 8.70 12.44 -19.86
CA ASN A 218 10.15 12.61 -19.98
C ASN A 218 10.93 11.28 -19.87
N PRO A 219 10.74 10.35 -20.83
CA PRO A 219 11.39 9.04 -20.79
C PRO A 219 12.93 9.14 -20.83
N PRO A 220 13.68 8.11 -20.40
CA PRO A 220 13.19 6.79 -20.02
C PRO A 220 12.67 6.70 -18.56
N TRP A 221 11.72 5.80 -18.31
CA TRP A 221 11.31 5.48 -16.95
C TRP A 221 12.39 4.72 -16.20
N ARG A 222 12.62 5.11 -14.96
CA ARG A 222 13.58 4.50 -14.04
C ARG A 222 12.86 3.94 -12.82
N PRO A 223 12.13 2.83 -12.95
CA PRO A 223 11.20 2.35 -11.92
C PRO A 223 11.88 1.95 -10.60
N GLY A 224 13.16 1.57 -10.62
CA GLY A 224 13.97 1.25 -9.44
C GLY A 224 14.61 2.46 -8.75
N ALA A 225 14.21 3.68 -9.11
CA ALA A 225 14.77 4.88 -8.49
C ALA A 225 14.55 4.90 -6.96
N ASN A 226 15.53 5.40 -6.23
CA ASN A 226 15.48 5.47 -4.78
C ASN A 226 14.39 6.41 -4.29
N PHE A 227 13.53 5.90 -3.39
CA PHE A 227 12.57 6.70 -2.67
C PHE A 227 13.01 6.84 -1.21
N LYS A 228 13.41 8.03 -0.78
CA LYS A 228 13.81 8.32 0.62
C LYS A 228 14.78 7.28 1.21
N LYS A 229 15.83 6.91 0.49
CA LYS A 229 16.84 5.88 0.84
C LYS A 229 16.35 4.42 0.71
N LEU A 230 15.12 4.19 0.30
CA LEU A 230 14.62 2.86 -0.05
C LEU A 230 14.79 2.61 -1.54
N SER A 231 15.13 1.40 -1.92
CA SER A 231 15.21 0.96 -3.31
C SER A 231 14.12 -0.08 -3.60
N PHE A 232 13.78 -0.21 -4.87
CA PHE A 232 12.92 -1.27 -5.36
C PHE A 232 13.68 -2.05 -6.42
N GLU A 233 13.75 -3.36 -6.25
CA GLU A 233 14.39 -4.26 -7.22
C GLU A 233 13.55 -4.34 -8.49
N VAL A 234 14.17 -4.13 -9.66
CA VAL A 234 13.47 -4.32 -10.94
C VAL A 234 13.52 -5.80 -11.30
N LEU A 235 12.37 -6.47 -11.27
CA LEU A 235 12.26 -7.88 -11.58
C LEU A 235 11.83 -8.08 -13.03
N ALA A 236 12.48 -9.04 -13.69
CA ALA A 236 12.03 -9.54 -14.97
C ALA A 236 10.95 -10.61 -14.79
N VAL A 237 9.91 -10.53 -15.56
CA VAL A 237 8.87 -11.56 -15.66
C VAL A 237 9.37 -12.68 -16.58
N PRO A 238 9.33 -13.94 -16.13
CA PRO A 238 9.80 -15.11 -16.90
C PRO A 238 9.10 -15.28 -18.22
#